data_166711c0110bafb0f346d18b25f3d1f3
#
_entry.id   166711c0110bafb0f346d18b25f3d1f3
#
_cell.length_a   1.000
_cell.length_b   1.000
_cell.length_c   1.000
_cell.angle_alpha   90.00
_cell.angle_beta   90.00
_cell.angle_gamma   90.00
#
_symmetry.space_group_name_H-M   'P 1'
#
loop_
_entity.id
_entity.type
_entity.pdbx_description
1 polymer ?
#
loop_
_entity_poly.entity_id
_entity_poly.type
_entity_poly.pdbx_seq_one_letter_code
_entity_poly.pdbx_strand_id
1 'polypeptide(L)'
;MIGTAATAAMVASGLFTLSSLTATPARSAESKRPVIVVLGDSISAEYGLPRDTGWVELLRKRLAQERIDYSVANASISGDTTSGGRARMPELIQRLKPSIVIVELGANDALRGVPLSTTEDNLRTIIEQAQQGHAKVVLVGMYVPSNYGPAYTQRFHAMYGTIAHDMNARLVPFLLAGIENRPDMFQADQMHPTQQAQPVLLDNVWPVLAPLLRQK
;
A
#
# COMPACT_ATOMS: atom_id res chain seq x y z
N MET A 1 -55.18 -11.24 90.32
CA MET A 1 -54.41 -12.51 90.16
C MET A 1 -53.66 -12.43 88.88
N ILE A 2 -52.48 -12.39 88.98
CA ILE A 2 -51.24 -12.32 88.28
C ILE A 2 -51.24 -13.09 86.96
N GLY A 3 -51.05 -12.42 85.85
CA GLY A 3 -50.82 -12.98 84.53
C GLY A 3 -49.58 -12.35 83.88
N THR A 4 -48.52 -13.13 83.80
CA THR A 4 -47.22 -12.78 83.29
C THR A 4 -47.23 -12.68 81.78
N ALA A 5 -46.78 -11.53 81.20
CA ALA A 5 -46.55 -11.34 79.79
C ALA A 5 -45.11 -11.75 79.41
N ALA A 6 -44.99 -12.65 78.47
CA ALA A 6 -43.70 -13.04 77.88
C ALA A 6 -43.43 -12.24 76.64
N THR A 7 -42.31 -11.53 76.67
CA THR A 7 -41.79 -10.72 75.49
C THR A 7 -40.95 -11.63 74.62
N ALA A 8 -41.37 -11.81 73.37
CA ALA A 8 -40.59 -12.50 72.35
C ALA A 8 -39.70 -11.46 71.57
N ALA A 9 -38.39 -11.64 71.63
CA ALA A 9 -37.45 -10.90 70.88
C ALA A 9 -37.28 -11.48 69.43
N MET A 10 -37.62 -10.72 68.40
CA MET A 10 -37.32 -11.07 66.98
C MET A 10 -35.92 -10.68 66.68
N VAL A 11 -35.07 -11.63 66.33
CA VAL A 11 -33.76 -11.41 65.75
C VAL A 11 -33.92 -11.34 64.22
N ALA A 12 -33.75 -10.19 63.66
CA ALA A 12 -33.75 -10.00 62.20
C ALA A 12 -32.34 -10.32 61.62
N SER A 13 -32.21 -11.51 61.01
CA SER A 13 -30.98 -11.86 60.24
C SER A 13 -31.00 -11.19 58.87
N GLY A 14 -30.20 -10.10 58.68
CA GLY A 14 -30.00 -9.47 57.41
C GLY A 14 -29.04 -10.31 56.55
N LEU A 15 -29.57 -10.89 55.48
CA LEU A 15 -28.75 -11.47 54.41
C LEU A 15 -28.15 -10.33 53.56
N PHE A 16 -26.84 -10.09 53.68
CA PHE A 16 -26.09 -9.28 52.70
C PHE A 16 -25.78 -10.16 51.49
N THR A 17 -26.48 -9.93 50.39
CA THR A 17 -26.11 -10.50 49.09
C THR A 17 -24.95 -9.67 48.49
N LEU A 18 -23.73 -10.22 48.47
CA LEU A 18 -22.62 -9.69 47.70
C LEU A 18 -22.95 -9.89 46.23
N SER A 19 -23.33 -8.80 45.54
CA SER A 19 -23.36 -8.76 44.06
C SER A 19 -21.92 -8.69 43.54
N SER A 20 -21.41 -9.82 43.08
CA SER A 20 -20.13 -9.88 42.34
C SER A 20 -20.31 -9.20 40.96
N LEU A 21 -19.79 -8.00 40.83
CA LEU A 21 -19.61 -7.37 39.51
C LEU A 21 -18.58 -8.20 38.74
N THR A 22 -19.04 -9.03 37.84
CA THR A 22 -18.19 -9.64 36.81
C THR A 22 -17.79 -8.55 35.81
N ALA A 23 -16.58 -8.04 35.93
CA ALA A 23 -15.98 -7.18 34.93
C ALA A 23 -15.85 -7.99 33.62
N THR A 24 -16.66 -7.66 32.62
CA THR A 24 -16.49 -8.17 31.25
C THR A 24 -15.14 -7.69 30.74
N PRO A 25 -14.22 -8.58 30.31
CA PRO A 25 -12.96 -8.13 29.77
C PRO A 25 -13.26 -7.28 28.53
N ALA A 26 -12.78 -6.04 28.52
CA ALA A 26 -12.84 -5.17 27.37
C ALA A 26 -12.17 -5.90 26.21
N ARG A 27 -12.96 -6.28 25.20
CA ARG A 27 -12.48 -6.85 23.94
C ARG A 27 -11.52 -5.82 23.35
N SER A 28 -10.22 -6.08 23.46
CA SER A 28 -9.21 -5.23 22.84
C SER A 28 -9.57 -5.09 21.36
N ALA A 29 -9.78 -3.86 20.91
CA ALA A 29 -10.02 -3.56 19.50
C ALA A 29 -8.84 -4.18 18.72
N GLU A 30 -9.13 -5.20 17.93
CA GLU A 30 -8.16 -5.85 17.05
C GLU A 30 -7.60 -4.73 16.17
N SER A 31 -6.35 -4.32 16.39
CA SER A 31 -5.74 -3.25 15.63
C SER A 31 -5.70 -3.70 14.18
N LYS A 32 -6.46 -3.02 13.32
CA LYS A 32 -6.44 -3.33 11.88
C LYS A 32 -5.00 -3.27 11.40
N ARG A 33 -4.55 -4.34 10.73
CA ARG A 33 -3.24 -4.40 10.09
C ARG A 33 -3.01 -3.16 9.23
N PRO A 34 -1.86 -2.50 9.32
CA PRO A 34 -1.54 -1.40 8.43
C PRO A 34 -1.56 -1.88 6.97
N VAL A 35 -2.00 -1.00 6.08
CA VAL A 35 -2.22 -1.33 4.66
C VAL A 35 -1.16 -0.69 3.79
N ILE A 36 -0.59 -1.47 2.89
CA ILE A 36 0.17 -0.99 1.74
C ILE A 36 -0.80 -0.99 0.54
N VAL A 37 -0.99 0.16 -0.09
CA VAL A 37 -1.69 0.26 -1.37
C VAL A 37 -0.67 0.33 -2.50
N VAL A 38 -0.85 -0.49 -3.53
CA VAL A 38 -0.12 -0.36 -4.80
C VAL A 38 -1.07 0.27 -5.81
N LEU A 39 -0.75 1.48 -6.25
CA LEU A 39 -1.43 2.22 -7.30
C LEU A 39 -0.55 2.18 -8.54
N GLY A 40 -0.83 1.26 -9.44
CA GLY A 40 -0.01 1.00 -10.62
C GLY A 40 -0.84 0.74 -11.88
N ASP A 41 -0.14 0.38 -12.91
CA ASP A 41 -0.71 0.04 -14.21
C ASP A 41 -0.65 -1.46 -14.51
N SER A 42 -0.47 -1.85 -15.79
CA SER A 42 -0.46 -3.24 -16.23
C SER A 42 0.67 -4.08 -15.63
N ILE A 43 1.83 -3.46 -15.31
CA ILE A 43 2.97 -4.18 -14.74
C ILE A 43 2.65 -4.67 -13.32
N SER A 44 1.98 -3.83 -12.55
CA SER A 44 1.55 -4.18 -11.19
C SER A 44 0.22 -4.93 -11.15
N ALA A 45 -0.61 -4.87 -12.22
CA ALA A 45 -1.88 -5.55 -12.35
C ALA A 45 -1.80 -6.99 -12.89
N GLU A 46 -0.60 -7.56 -13.00
CA GLU A 46 -0.34 -8.92 -13.51
C GLU A 46 -0.79 -9.15 -14.96
N TYR A 47 -0.71 -8.11 -15.82
CA TYR A 47 -1.12 -8.26 -17.22
C TYR A 47 -0.36 -9.39 -17.91
N GLY A 48 -1.11 -10.33 -18.53
CA GLY A 48 -0.54 -11.46 -19.25
C GLY A 48 0.12 -12.54 -18.37
N LEU A 49 0.03 -12.42 -17.04
CA LEU A 49 0.59 -13.39 -16.10
C LEU A 49 -0.49 -14.33 -15.56
N PRO A 50 -0.12 -15.54 -15.13
CA PRO A 50 -0.98 -16.34 -14.27
C PRO A 50 -1.32 -15.57 -12.99
N ARG A 51 -2.54 -15.73 -12.49
CA ARG A 51 -2.98 -15.09 -11.26
C ARG A 51 -2.02 -15.40 -10.09
N ASP A 52 -1.82 -14.43 -9.22
CA ASP A 52 -1.03 -14.55 -7.99
C ASP A 52 0.46 -14.86 -8.23
N THR A 53 1.01 -14.41 -9.39
CA THR A 53 2.42 -14.58 -9.74
C THR A 53 3.19 -13.26 -9.96
N GLY A 54 2.50 -12.12 -9.95
CA GLY A 54 3.12 -10.80 -10.09
C GLY A 54 3.90 -10.35 -8.85
N TRP A 55 4.72 -9.34 -9.02
CA TRP A 55 5.60 -8.82 -7.95
C TRP A 55 4.81 -8.35 -6.70
N VAL A 56 3.59 -7.85 -6.87
CA VAL A 56 2.74 -7.44 -5.75
C VAL A 56 2.29 -8.63 -4.90
N GLU A 57 2.01 -9.76 -5.53
CA GLU A 57 1.70 -11.00 -4.80
C GLU A 57 2.97 -11.59 -4.14
N LEU A 58 4.10 -11.51 -4.81
CA LEU A 58 5.38 -11.90 -4.21
C LEU A 58 5.70 -11.00 -2.99
N LEU A 59 5.33 -9.72 -3.02
CA LEU A 59 5.42 -8.84 -1.85
C LEU A 59 4.56 -9.35 -0.68
N ARG A 60 3.31 -9.77 -0.92
CA ARG A 60 2.46 -10.37 0.12
C ARG A 60 3.09 -11.61 0.73
N LYS A 61 3.63 -12.49 -0.13
CA LYS A 61 4.30 -13.72 0.30
C LYS A 61 5.54 -13.40 1.14
N ARG A 62 6.35 -12.43 0.73
CA ARG A 62 7.55 -12.01 1.46
C ARG A 62 7.21 -11.42 2.84
N LEU A 63 6.20 -10.54 2.92
CA LEU A 63 5.74 -9.99 4.20
C LEU A 63 5.31 -11.11 5.17
N ALA A 64 4.57 -12.11 4.67
CA ALA A 64 4.14 -13.26 5.48
C ALA A 64 5.33 -14.12 5.94
N GLN A 65 6.29 -14.41 5.06
CA GLN A 65 7.49 -15.17 5.36
C GLN A 65 8.36 -14.49 6.41
N GLU A 66 8.52 -13.15 6.30
CA GLU A 66 9.28 -12.35 7.26
C GLU A 66 8.47 -11.97 8.51
N ARG A 67 7.23 -12.43 8.63
CA ARG A 67 6.30 -12.15 9.74
C ARG A 67 6.08 -10.65 9.97
N ILE A 68 6.06 -9.88 8.90
CA ILE A 68 5.78 -8.45 8.92
C ILE A 68 4.27 -8.25 8.78
N ASP A 69 3.63 -7.69 9.81
CA ASP A 69 2.17 -7.59 9.91
C ASP A 69 1.61 -6.41 9.11
N TYR A 70 1.67 -6.51 7.79
CA TYR A 70 1.06 -5.59 6.84
C TYR A 70 0.13 -6.34 5.89
N SER A 71 -0.97 -5.71 5.48
CA SER A 71 -1.78 -6.16 4.35
C SER A 71 -1.42 -5.38 3.09
N VAL A 72 -1.56 -6.00 1.91
CA VAL A 72 -1.31 -5.35 0.61
C VAL A 72 -2.60 -5.31 -0.18
N ALA A 73 -3.03 -4.12 -0.58
CA ALA A 73 -4.14 -3.90 -1.50
C ALA A 73 -3.59 -3.49 -2.86
N ASN A 74 -3.67 -4.38 -3.84
CA ASN A 74 -3.33 -4.05 -5.22
C ASN A 74 -4.51 -3.31 -5.87
N ALA A 75 -4.34 -2.02 -6.10
CA ALA A 75 -5.30 -1.14 -6.77
C ALA A 75 -4.86 -0.77 -8.20
N SER A 76 -3.94 -1.56 -8.77
CA SER A 76 -3.42 -1.34 -10.12
C SER A 76 -4.44 -1.72 -11.18
N ILE A 77 -4.47 -0.97 -12.28
CA ILE A 77 -5.37 -1.18 -13.41
C ILE A 77 -4.56 -1.14 -14.70
N SER A 78 -4.66 -2.21 -15.50
CA SER A 78 -3.96 -2.27 -16.80
C SER A 78 -4.32 -1.07 -17.68
N GLY A 79 -3.29 -0.42 -18.21
CA GLY A 79 -3.45 0.76 -19.06
C GLY A 79 -3.75 2.07 -18.29
N ASP A 80 -3.74 2.08 -16.97
CA ASP A 80 -4.02 3.29 -16.21
C ASP A 80 -2.92 4.35 -16.42
N THR A 81 -3.34 5.61 -16.34
CA THR A 81 -2.48 6.79 -16.45
C THR A 81 -2.37 7.50 -15.10
N THR A 82 -1.47 8.46 -15.02
CA THR A 82 -1.38 9.31 -13.82
C THR A 82 -2.68 10.07 -13.55
N SER A 83 -3.43 10.44 -14.58
CA SER A 83 -4.76 11.06 -14.43
C SER A 83 -5.77 10.12 -13.80
N GLY A 84 -5.81 8.85 -14.23
CA GLY A 84 -6.69 7.83 -13.64
C GLY A 84 -6.31 7.55 -12.18
N GLY A 85 -5.03 7.39 -11.89
CA GLY A 85 -4.52 7.23 -10.54
C GLY A 85 -4.92 8.39 -9.62
N ARG A 86 -4.73 9.64 -10.08
CA ARG A 86 -5.11 10.86 -9.37
C ARG A 86 -6.60 10.89 -9.04
N ALA A 87 -7.45 10.51 -9.98
CA ALA A 87 -8.89 10.50 -9.78
C ALA A 87 -9.35 9.46 -8.75
N ARG A 88 -8.68 8.30 -8.67
CA ARG A 88 -9.03 7.20 -7.75
C ARG A 88 -8.44 7.31 -6.35
N MET A 89 -7.37 8.08 -6.20
CA MET A 89 -6.60 8.15 -4.95
C MET A 89 -7.43 8.59 -3.73
N PRO A 90 -8.32 9.61 -3.80
CA PRO A 90 -9.12 10.02 -2.65
C PRO A 90 -10.01 8.90 -2.09
N GLU A 91 -10.65 8.11 -2.97
CA GLU A 91 -11.48 6.97 -2.56
C GLU A 91 -10.62 5.87 -1.90
N LEU A 92 -9.46 5.57 -2.46
CA LEU A 92 -8.54 4.58 -1.91
C LEU A 92 -8.07 4.97 -0.49
N ILE A 93 -7.74 6.24 -0.28
CA ILE A 93 -7.35 6.77 1.04
C ILE A 93 -8.50 6.62 2.03
N GLN A 94 -9.70 7.07 1.66
CA GLN A 94 -10.87 7.04 2.54
C GLN A 94 -11.21 5.59 2.95
N ARG A 95 -11.21 4.67 1.98
CA ARG A 95 -11.64 3.28 2.18
C ARG A 95 -10.61 2.42 2.88
N LEU A 96 -9.34 2.53 2.47
CA LEU A 96 -8.27 1.64 2.90
C LEU A 96 -7.40 2.21 4.02
N LYS A 97 -7.38 3.54 4.19
CA LYS A 97 -6.53 4.25 5.16
C LYS A 97 -5.09 3.73 5.14
N PRO A 98 -4.41 3.79 3.99
CA PRO A 98 -3.11 3.18 3.82
C PRO A 98 -2.06 3.83 4.72
N SER A 99 -1.16 3.01 5.27
CA SER A 99 0.06 3.50 5.93
C SER A 99 1.18 3.77 4.92
N ILE A 100 1.15 3.08 3.78
CA ILE A 100 2.11 3.22 2.69
C ILE A 100 1.36 3.16 1.37
N VAL A 101 1.71 4.04 0.44
CA VAL A 101 1.27 3.99 -0.95
C VAL A 101 2.49 3.82 -1.86
N ILE A 102 2.47 2.80 -2.69
CA ILE A 102 3.44 2.60 -3.77
C ILE A 102 2.78 3.09 -5.06
N VAL A 103 3.37 4.09 -5.72
CA VAL A 103 2.87 4.69 -6.96
C VAL A 103 3.75 4.25 -8.12
N GLU A 104 3.20 3.45 -9.02
CA GLU A 104 3.85 2.90 -10.21
C GLU A 104 3.02 3.28 -11.45
N LEU A 105 3.14 4.52 -11.89
CA LEU A 105 2.38 5.13 -12.99
C LEU A 105 3.25 6.10 -13.80
N GLY A 106 2.81 6.39 -15.02
CA GLY A 106 3.41 7.38 -15.92
C GLY A 106 3.85 6.80 -17.26
N ALA A 107 4.16 5.51 -17.34
CA ALA A 107 4.53 4.86 -18.60
C ALA A 107 3.41 5.01 -19.64
N ASN A 108 2.16 4.78 -19.27
CA ASN A 108 1.01 4.93 -20.17
C ASN A 108 0.76 6.39 -20.60
N ASP A 109 1.11 7.36 -19.78
CA ASP A 109 1.05 8.78 -20.15
C ASP A 109 2.00 9.05 -21.31
N ALA A 110 3.25 8.60 -21.20
CA ALA A 110 4.24 8.75 -22.26
C ALA A 110 3.82 8.02 -23.53
N LEU A 111 3.35 6.76 -23.44
CA LEU A 111 2.87 5.98 -24.58
C LEU A 111 1.68 6.65 -25.32
N ARG A 112 0.90 7.45 -24.62
CA ARG A 112 -0.24 8.20 -25.17
C ARG A 112 0.08 9.65 -25.54
N GLY A 113 1.35 10.06 -25.44
CA GLY A 113 1.78 11.42 -25.78
C GLY A 113 1.25 12.50 -24.82
N VAL A 114 0.93 12.14 -23.59
CA VAL A 114 0.57 13.14 -22.57
C VAL A 114 1.76 14.03 -22.28
N PRO A 115 1.58 15.36 -22.21
CA PRO A 115 2.66 16.27 -21.87
C PRO A 115 3.35 15.87 -20.54
N LEU A 116 4.67 15.90 -20.50
CA LEU A 116 5.44 15.51 -19.33
C LEU A 116 5.08 16.32 -18.07
N SER A 117 4.79 17.62 -18.24
CA SER A 117 4.32 18.48 -17.16
C SER A 117 2.99 18.00 -16.56
N THR A 118 2.06 17.49 -17.39
CA THR A 118 0.79 16.94 -16.91
C THR A 118 1.01 15.67 -16.11
N THR A 119 1.91 14.79 -16.56
CA THR A 119 2.32 13.58 -15.83
C THR A 119 2.92 13.95 -14.49
N GLU A 120 3.82 14.93 -14.46
CA GLU A 120 4.45 15.43 -13.24
C GLU A 120 3.41 16.01 -12.26
N ASP A 121 2.53 16.89 -12.72
CA ASP A 121 1.48 17.50 -11.88
C ASP A 121 0.54 16.44 -11.27
N ASN A 122 0.19 15.42 -12.05
CA ASN A 122 -0.64 14.33 -11.55
C ASN A 122 0.09 13.49 -10.49
N LEU A 123 1.36 13.14 -10.72
CA LEU A 123 2.16 12.38 -9.74
C LEU A 123 2.33 13.18 -8.43
N ARG A 124 2.62 14.47 -8.52
CA ARG A 124 2.70 15.36 -7.34
C ARG A 124 1.38 15.39 -6.58
N THR A 125 0.25 15.52 -7.29
CA THR A 125 -1.08 15.50 -6.66
C THR A 125 -1.38 14.16 -5.99
N ILE A 126 -1.05 13.02 -6.61
CA ILE A 126 -1.22 11.68 -6.00
C ILE A 126 -0.43 11.57 -4.70
N ILE A 127 0.83 12.03 -4.71
CA ILE A 127 1.70 12.00 -3.52
C ILE A 127 1.13 12.89 -2.43
N GLU A 128 0.72 14.11 -2.76
CA GLU A 128 0.10 15.03 -1.82
C GLU A 128 -1.16 14.45 -1.17
N GLN A 129 -2.08 13.89 -1.98
CA GLN A 129 -3.28 13.22 -1.49
C GLN A 129 -2.95 12.07 -0.53
N ALA A 130 -1.94 11.24 -0.86
CA ALA A 130 -1.49 10.15 0.00
C ALA A 130 -0.95 10.65 1.34
N GLN A 131 -0.11 11.69 1.31
CA GLN A 131 0.49 12.29 2.50
C GLN A 131 -0.55 12.99 3.38
N GLN A 132 -1.55 13.67 2.79
CA GLN A 132 -2.70 14.21 3.51
C GLN A 132 -3.50 13.12 4.22
N GLY A 133 -3.54 11.91 3.63
CA GLY A 133 -4.08 10.71 4.26
C GLY A 133 -3.14 10.03 5.26
N HIS A 134 -2.03 10.67 5.63
CA HIS A 134 -0.99 10.17 6.55
C HIS A 134 -0.23 8.94 6.04
N ALA A 135 -0.27 8.65 4.75
CA ALA A 135 0.51 7.58 4.16
C ALA A 135 1.94 8.03 3.82
N LYS A 136 2.92 7.15 4.04
CA LYS A 136 4.25 7.28 3.45
C LYS A 136 4.17 6.88 1.97
N VAL A 137 4.95 7.55 1.11
CA VAL A 137 4.91 7.29 -0.32
C VAL A 137 6.22 6.70 -0.81
N VAL A 138 6.09 5.67 -1.65
CA VAL A 138 7.16 5.11 -2.48
C VAL A 138 6.78 5.38 -3.93
N LEU A 139 7.52 6.26 -4.59
CA LEU A 139 7.38 6.53 -6.01
C LEU A 139 8.30 5.59 -6.79
N VAL A 140 7.77 4.96 -7.82
CA VAL A 140 8.49 3.98 -8.64
C VAL A 140 8.81 4.59 -9.99
N GLY A 141 10.11 4.75 -10.25
CA GLY A 141 10.62 5.30 -11.50
C GLY A 141 10.54 4.31 -12.66
N MET A 142 10.34 4.86 -13.84
CA MET A 142 10.26 4.13 -15.12
C MET A 142 11.11 4.80 -16.19
N TYR A 143 11.45 4.04 -17.20
CA TYR A 143 11.94 4.54 -18.47
C TYR A 143 10.90 4.31 -19.57
N VAL A 144 10.94 5.14 -20.60
CA VAL A 144 10.23 4.88 -21.86
C VAL A 144 11.21 4.28 -22.88
N PRO A 145 10.71 3.56 -23.90
CA PRO A 145 11.55 3.02 -24.97
C PRO A 145 12.43 4.08 -25.62
N SER A 146 13.62 3.68 -26.07
CA SER A 146 14.64 4.59 -26.64
C SER A 146 14.21 5.31 -27.91
N ASN A 147 13.21 4.78 -28.64
CA ASN A 147 12.64 5.40 -29.84
C ASN A 147 11.90 6.74 -29.58
N TYR A 148 11.64 7.08 -28.31
CA TYR A 148 11.13 8.42 -27.91
C TYR A 148 12.22 9.51 -27.96
N GLY A 149 13.45 9.13 -28.23
CA GLY A 149 14.60 10.02 -28.30
C GLY A 149 15.24 10.28 -26.93
N PRO A 150 16.57 10.46 -26.89
CA PRO A 150 17.34 10.50 -25.64
C PRO A 150 16.94 11.67 -24.73
N ALA A 151 16.65 12.83 -25.27
CA ALA A 151 16.27 14.01 -24.49
C ALA A 151 14.93 13.83 -23.77
N TYR A 152 13.95 13.18 -24.39
CA TYR A 152 12.66 12.89 -23.73
C TYR A 152 12.81 11.79 -22.70
N THR A 153 13.45 10.68 -23.06
CA THR A 153 13.67 9.53 -22.17
C THR A 153 14.40 9.95 -20.89
N GLN A 154 15.45 10.78 -21.02
CA GLN A 154 16.18 11.30 -19.88
C GLN A 154 15.31 12.19 -18.98
N ARG A 155 14.55 13.13 -19.56
CA ARG A 155 13.66 14.01 -18.79
C ARG A 155 12.54 13.22 -18.11
N PHE A 156 11.95 12.25 -18.81
CA PHE A 156 10.91 11.39 -18.25
C PHE A 156 11.42 10.65 -17.03
N HIS A 157 12.58 10.01 -17.11
CA HIS A 157 13.15 9.30 -15.97
C HIS A 157 13.56 10.25 -14.84
N ALA A 158 14.24 11.35 -15.15
CA ALA A 158 14.70 12.30 -14.14
C ALA A 158 13.56 12.94 -13.33
N MET A 159 12.37 13.09 -13.95
CA MET A 159 11.17 13.62 -13.31
C MET A 159 10.85 12.89 -12.00
N TYR A 160 10.94 11.57 -11.97
CA TYR A 160 10.64 10.78 -10.76
C TYR A 160 11.57 11.13 -9.60
N GLY A 161 12.88 11.30 -9.90
CA GLY A 161 13.86 11.70 -8.90
C GLY A 161 13.57 13.09 -8.33
N THR A 162 13.24 14.05 -9.20
CA THR A 162 12.88 15.41 -8.80
C THR A 162 11.64 15.43 -7.93
N ILE A 163 10.57 14.75 -8.36
CA ILE A 163 9.31 14.66 -7.60
C ILE A 163 9.55 14.02 -6.22
N ALA A 164 10.25 12.89 -6.19
CA ALA A 164 10.50 12.18 -4.93
C ALA A 164 11.28 13.04 -3.92
N HIS A 165 12.29 13.77 -4.40
CA HIS A 165 13.05 14.71 -3.58
C HIS A 165 12.17 15.84 -3.04
N ASP A 166 11.46 16.56 -3.92
CA ASP A 166 10.67 17.73 -3.57
C ASP A 166 9.50 17.40 -2.65
N MET A 167 8.88 16.24 -2.85
CA MET A 167 7.71 15.78 -2.07
C MET A 167 8.08 14.89 -0.87
N ASN A 168 9.37 14.74 -0.55
CA ASN A 168 9.85 13.85 0.52
C ASN A 168 9.26 12.42 0.42
N ALA A 169 9.16 11.90 -0.80
CA ALA A 169 8.77 10.52 -1.06
C ALA A 169 10.02 9.64 -1.20
N ARG A 170 9.88 8.35 -0.97
CA ARG A 170 10.94 7.38 -1.27
C ARG A 170 10.92 7.04 -2.75
N LEU A 171 12.08 6.83 -3.35
CA LEU A 171 12.22 6.52 -4.77
C LEU A 171 12.76 5.11 -4.97
N VAL A 172 12.04 4.31 -5.75
CA VAL A 172 12.62 3.17 -6.47
C VAL A 172 13.12 3.74 -7.79
N PRO A 173 14.43 3.78 -8.05
CA PRO A 173 14.96 4.49 -9.22
C PRO A 173 14.42 3.96 -10.55
N PHE A 174 14.33 2.63 -10.68
CA PHE A 174 13.81 1.97 -11.88
C PHE A 174 13.24 0.59 -11.54
N LEU A 175 11.95 0.37 -11.84
CA LEU A 175 11.28 -0.90 -11.53
C LEU A 175 11.90 -2.10 -12.27
N LEU A 176 12.29 -1.90 -13.54
CA LEU A 176 12.78 -2.94 -14.43
C LEU A 176 14.32 -3.05 -14.44
N ALA A 177 15.00 -2.46 -13.43
CA ALA A 177 16.45 -2.57 -13.33
C ALA A 177 16.90 -4.04 -13.29
N GLY A 178 17.92 -4.35 -14.09
CA GLY A 178 18.46 -5.71 -14.20
C GLY A 178 17.78 -6.62 -15.21
N ILE A 179 16.64 -6.20 -15.79
CA ILE A 179 15.98 -6.93 -16.89
C ILE A 179 15.86 -6.12 -18.17
N GLU A 180 16.16 -4.84 -18.18
CA GLU A 180 15.98 -3.91 -19.30
C GLU A 180 16.69 -4.34 -20.60
N ASN A 181 17.75 -5.14 -20.50
CA ASN A 181 18.49 -5.69 -21.63
C ASN A 181 18.29 -7.21 -21.79
N ARG A 182 17.23 -7.75 -21.24
CA ARG A 182 16.91 -9.18 -21.20
C ARG A 182 15.59 -9.47 -21.91
N PRO A 183 15.58 -9.61 -23.27
CA PRO A 183 14.35 -9.87 -24.04
C PRO A 183 13.58 -11.11 -23.55
N ASP A 184 14.30 -12.10 -23.01
CA ASP A 184 13.73 -13.33 -22.42
C ASP A 184 12.92 -13.10 -21.12
N MET A 185 13.11 -11.93 -20.48
CA MET A 185 12.37 -11.51 -19.30
C MET A 185 11.09 -10.73 -19.64
N PHE A 186 10.83 -10.48 -20.93
CA PHE A 186 9.62 -9.82 -21.40
C PHE A 186 8.71 -10.76 -22.17
N GLN A 187 7.41 -10.48 -22.14
CA GLN A 187 6.39 -11.15 -22.94
C GLN A 187 6.61 -10.86 -24.43
N ALA A 188 5.83 -11.48 -25.30
CA ALA A 188 5.97 -11.33 -26.75
C ALA A 188 5.87 -9.88 -27.22
N ASP A 189 5.20 -9.01 -26.48
CA ASP A 189 5.06 -7.58 -26.75
C ASP A 189 6.31 -6.75 -26.41
N GLN A 190 7.31 -7.35 -25.77
CA GLN A 190 8.59 -6.72 -25.36
C GLN A 190 8.41 -5.50 -24.44
N MET A 191 7.25 -5.41 -23.76
CA MET A 191 6.93 -4.33 -22.82
C MET A 191 6.61 -4.87 -21.43
N HIS A 192 5.82 -5.94 -21.36
CA HIS A 192 5.40 -6.49 -20.08
C HIS A 192 6.36 -7.59 -19.61
N PRO A 193 6.85 -7.52 -18.36
CA PRO A 193 7.71 -8.55 -17.79
C PRO A 193 7.02 -9.91 -17.71
N THR A 194 7.78 -10.98 -17.94
CA THR A 194 7.30 -12.36 -17.74
C THR A 194 7.16 -12.69 -16.26
N GLN A 195 6.55 -13.84 -15.96
CA GLN A 195 6.51 -14.39 -14.59
C GLN A 195 7.92 -14.57 -14.00
N GLN A 196 8.89 -14.97 -14.81
CA GLN A 196 10.28 -15.16 -14.37
C GLN A 196 10.94 -13.86 -13.94
N ALA A 197 10.51 -12.72 -14.45
CA ALA A 197 11.04 -11.41 -14.10
C ALA A 197 10.50 -10.87 -12.77
N GLN A 198 9.35 -11.35 -12.29
CA GLN A 198 8.64 -10.75 -11.16
C GLN A 198 9.45 -10.69 -9.85
N PRO A 199 10.28 -11.71 -9.51
CA PRO A 199 11.17 -11.62 -8.36
C PRO A 199 12.14 -10.43 -8.43
N VAL A 200 12.69 -10.12 -9.63
CA VAL A 200 13.61 -9.00 -9.82
C VAL A 200 12.90 -7.66 -9.57
N LEU A 201 11.65 -7.53 -10.03
CA LEU A 201 10.86 -6.32 -9.76
C LEU A 201 10.64 -6.12 -8.26
N LEU A 202 10.31 -7.19 -7.54
CA LEU A 202 10.19 -7.12 -6.08
C LEU A 202 11.52 -6.75 -5.42
N ASP A 203 12.63 -7.33 -5.88
CA ASP A 203 13.96 -7.04 -5.33
C ASP A 203 14.40 -5.59 -5.58
N ASN A 204 13.90 -4.94 -6.64
CA ASN A 204 14.11 -3.52 -6.88
C ASN A 204 13.27 -2.63 -5.92
N VAL A 205 12.08 -3.06 -5.55
CA VAL A 205 11.18 -2.33 -4.64
C VAL A 205 11.56 -2.53 -3.17
N TRP A 206 11.96 -3.74 -2.80
CA TRP A 206 12.14 -4.15 -1.41
C TRP A 206 13.13 -3.29 -0.60
N PRO A 207 14.33 -2.92 -1.09
CA PRO A 207 15.30 -2.13 -0.34
C PRO A 207 14.76 -0.75 0.07
N VAL A 208 13.83 -0.20 -0.74
CA VAL A 208 13.21 1.10 -0.49
C VAL A 208 12.01 0.98 0.45
N LEU A 209 11.25 -0.09 0.34
CA LEU A 209 10.06 -0.35 1.14
C LEU A 209 10.37 -0.85 2.55
N ALA A 210 11.31 -1.79 2.71
CA ALA A 210 11.58 -2.48 3.97
C ALA A 210 11.91 -1.53 5.16
N PRO A 211 12.65 -0.43 4.99
CA PRO A 211 12.88 0.53 6.07
C PRO A 211 11.61 1.22 6.57
N LEU A 212 10.57 1.34 5.72
CA LEU A 212 9.30 1.97 6.10
C LEU A 212 8.42 1.06 6.94
N LEU A 213 8.58 -0.26 6.80
CA LEU A 213 7.80 -1.29 7.51
C LEU A 213 8.21 -1.43 8.98
N ARG A 214 9.42 -1.05 9.35
CA ARG A 214 10.00 -1.21 10.68
C ARG A 214 9.87 0.03 11.57
N GLN A 215 9.34 1.13 11.05
CA GLN A 215 9.15 2.37 11.80
C GLN A 215 7.78 2.32 12.49
N LYS A 216 7.80 2.00 13.81
CA LYS A 216 6.67 2.21 14.71
C LYS A 216 6.61 3.67 15.16
#